data_ea31b4a7e18f65f03a140fd7382ff24d
#
_entry.id   ea31b4a7e18f65f03a140fd7382ff24d
#
_cell.length_a   1.000
_cell.length_b   1.000
_cell.length_c   1.000
_cell.angle_alpha   90.00
_cell.angle_beta   90.00
_cell.angle_gamma   90.00
#
_symmetry.space_group_name_H-M   'P 1'
#
loop_
_entity.id
_entity.type
_entity.pdbx_description
1 polymer ?
#
loop_
_entity_poly.entity_id
_entity_poly.type
_entity_poly.pdbx_seq_one_letter_code
_entity_poly.pdbx_strand_id
1 'polypeptide(L)'
;MEREEHPSPRRRRVTPPHAAIRAPGSIVGEDGVVRPAWAATDEEMRRYHDEEWGRPVTDERGMFEALSLEAFQAGLAWATVLRKRAALRAAFLNFEPAKVAALTDQDVARLKADPGLIRHEAKIRATISNAAATLALREEGGLVELVNSFAAPPDSGPADAARQHRTRSPESEGLAAALRERGFRFVGPTNMYALLQAVGLAPR
;
A
#
# COMPACT_ATOMS: atom_id res chain seq x y z
N MET A 1 -17.46 22.31 -71.17
CA MET A 1 -16.83 22.90 -69.96
C MET A 1 -17.21 22.02 -68.84
N GLU A 2 -16.48 20.85 -68.74
CA GLU A 2 -16.72 19.80 -67.78
C GLU A 2 -15.99 20.17 -66.49
N ARG A 3 -16.68 20.06 -65.36
CA ARG A 3 -16.10 20.30 -64.04
C ARG A 3 -15.58 18.94 -63.52
N GLU A 4 -14.26 18.85 -63.39
CA GLU A 4 -13.63 17.72 -62.68
C GLU A 4 -13.95 17.79 -61.20
N GLU A 5 -14.66 16.80 -60.66
CA GLU A 5 -14.83 16.56 -59.23
C GLU A 5 -13.58 15.89 -58.65
N HIS A 6 -12.89 16.60 -57.77
CA HIS A 6 -11.79 16.06 -57.00
C HIS A 6 -12.35 15.17 -55.85
N PRO A 7 -11.92 13.89 -55.72
CA PRO A 7 -12.34 13.06 -54.60
C PRO A 7 -11.64 13.49 -53.30
N SER A 8 -12.44 13.82 -52.30
CA SER A 8 -11.97 14.11 -50.92
C SER A 8 -11.15 12.96 -50.32
N PRO A 9 -10.05 13.22 -49.57
CA PRO A 9 -9.24 12.18 -48.98
C PRO A 9 -10.02 11.46 -47.87
N ARG A 10 -10.17 10.14 -48.01
CA ARG A 10 -10.74 9.25 -46.97
C ARG A 10 -9.92 9.39 -45.70
N ARG A 11 -10.55 9.89 -44.62
CA ARG A 11 -9.99 9.85 -43.27
C ARG A 11 -9.66 8.42 -42.91
N ARG A 12 -8.38 8.10 -42.70
CA ARG A 12 -7.92 6.84 -42.12
C ARG A 12 -8.58 6.70 -40.74
N ARG A 13 -9.40 5.67 -40.54
CA ARG A 13 -9.81 5.23 -39.23
C ARG A 13 -8.53 4.81 -38.46
N VAL A 14 -8.12 5.64 -37.52
CA VAL A 14 -7.14 5.22 -36.53
C VAL A 14 -7.83 4.20 -35.64
N THR A 15 -7.48 2.94 -35.82
CA THR A 15 -7.89 1.87 -34.90
C THR A 15 -7.23 2.20 -33.56
N PRO A 16 -7.99 2.32 -32.45
CA PRO A 16 -7.37 2.54 -31.17
C PRO A 16 -6.46 1.34 -30.84
N PRO A 17 -5.28 1.58 -30.24
CA PRO A 17 -4.39 0.50 -29.87
C PRO A 17 -5.12 -0.44 -28.91
N HIS A 18 -4.97 -1.74 -29.15
CA HIS A 18 -5.43 -2.89 -28.38
C HIS A 18 -6.27 -2.57 -27.15
N ALA A 19 -7.55 -2.98 -27.19
CA ALA A 19 -8.39 -2.99 -25.99
C ALA A 19 -7.62 -3.73 -24.87
N ALA A 20 -7.06 -2.98 -23.94
CA ALA A 20 -6.44 -3.53 -22.75
C ALA A 20 -7.51 -4.41 -22.09
N ILE A 21 -7.19 -5.70 -21.89
CA ILE A 21 -8.06 -6.65 -21.19
C ILE A 21 -8.32 -6.05 -19.82
N ARG A 22 -9.54 -5.56 -19.60
CA ARG A 22 -9.93 -4.96 -18.33
C ARG A 22 -10.00 -6.05 -17.28
N ALA A 23 -9.18 -5.95 -16.25
CA ALA A 23 -9.38 -6.74 -15.05
C ALA A 23 -10.74 -6.37 -14.42
N PRO A 24 -11.54 -7.32 -13.94
CA PRO A 24 -12.79 -7.03 -13.23
C PRO A 24 -12.55 -6.04 -12.10
N GLY A 25 -13.38 -4.99 -12.01
CA GLY A 25 -13.22 -3.94 -11.00
C GLY A 25 -12.23 -2.83 -11.35
N SER A 26 -11.74 -2.76 -12.60
CA SER A 26 -10.89 -1.66 -13.08
C SER A 26 -11.70 -0.57 -13.77
N ILE A 27 -11.27 0.68 -13.60
CA ILE A 27 -11.84 1.88 -14.21
C ILE A 27 -10.79 2.53 -15.11
N VAL A 28 -11.22 3.04 -16.27
CA VAL A 28 -10.38 3.90 -17.12
C VAL A 28 -10.59 5.33 -16.65
N GLY A 29 -9.51 5.99 -16.22
CA GLY A 29 -9.52 7.41 -15.91
C GLY A 29 -9.70 8.29 -17.15
N GLU A 30 -9.95 9.58 -16.94
CA GLU A 30 -10.02 10.58 -18.02
C GLU A 30 -8.70 10.70 -18.79
N ASP A 31 -7.59 10.36 -18.14
CA ASP A 31 -6.23 10.28 -18.69
C ASP A 31 -5.97 9.00 -19.51
N GLY A 32 -6.98 8.12 -19.68
CA GLY A 32 -6.88 6.86 -20.41
C GLY A 32 -6.17 5.73 -19.63
N VAL A 33 -5.71 5.97 -18.41
CA VAL A 33 -5.02 4.98 -17.58
C VAL A 33 -6.02 4.06 -16.88
N VAL A 34 -5.76 2.75 -16.95
CA VAL A 34 -6.57 1.74 -16.26
C VAL A 34 -6.08 1.59 -14.83
N ARG A 35 -6.98 1.77 -13.86
CA ARG A 35 -6.69 1.65 -12.42
C ARG A 35 -7.74 0.78 -11.72
N PRO A 36 -7.39 0.12 -10.61
CA PRO A 36 -8.41 -0.52 -9.77
C PRO A 36 -9.40 0.54 -9.26
N ALA A 37 -10.66 0.15 -9.07
CA ALA A 37 -11.73 1.09 -8.71
C ALA A 37 -11.41 1.93 -7.46
N TRP A 38 -10.72 1.35 -6.47
CA TRP A 38 -10.34 2.05 -5.26
C TRP A 38 -9.39 3.24 -5.53
N ALA A 39 -8.51 3.13 -6.54
CA ALA A 39 -7.55 4.18 -6.91
C ALA A 39 -8.20 5.33 -7.71
N ALA A 40 -9.43 5.14 -8.19
CA ALA A 40 -10.15 6.15 -8.95
C ALA A 40 -11.12 7.00 -8.09
N THR A 41 -11.15 6.79 -6.77
CA THR A 41 -12.13 7.43 -5.87
C THR A 41 -11.88 8.93 -5.66
N ASP A 42 -10.63 9.33 -5.56
CA ASP A 42 -10.20 10.73 -5.42
C ASP A 42 -8.76 10.92 -5.91
N GLU A 43 -8.31 12.18 -5.98
CA GLU A 43 -6.98 12.53 -6.48
C GLU A 43 -5.84 11.98 -5.61
N GLU A 44 -6.00 11.97 -4.29
CA GLU A 44 -4.97 11.47 -3.37
C GLU A 44 -4.79 9.96 -3.52
N MET A 45 -5.89 9.20 -3.64
CA MET A 45 -5.87 7.76 -3.89
C MET A 45 -5.24 7.44 -5.24
N ARG A 46 -5.54 8.23 -6.28
CA ARG A 46 -4.95 8.09 -7.61
C ARG A 46 -3.44 8.31 -7.57
N ARG A 47 -3.00 9.42 -6.95
CA ARG A 47 -1.58 9.73 -6.81
C ARG A 47 -0.83 8.64 -6.05
N TYR A 48 -1.38 8.18 -4.93
CA TYR A 48 -0.80 7.07 -4.16
C TYR A 48 -0.62 5.81 -5.02
N HIS A 49 -1.66 5.42 -5.77
CA HIS A 49 -1.57 4.26 -6.66
C HIS A 49 -0.51 4.42 -7.75
N ASP A 50 -0.44 5.59 -8.38
CA ASP A 50 0.42 5.81 -9.53
C ASP A 50 1.88 6.04 -9.14
N GLU A 51 2.14 6.63 -7.99
CA GLU A 51 3.47 7.06 -7.58
C GLU A 51 4.12 6.18 -6.51
N GLU A 52 3.33 5.50 -5.66
CA GLU A 52 3.85 4.80 -4.49
C GLU A 52 3.48 3.31 -4.48
N TRP A 53 2.20 2.97 -4.69
CA TRP A 53 1.71 1.60 -4.50
C TRP A 53 2.38 0.59 -5.43
N GLY A 54 2.86 -0.51 -4.84
CA GLY A 54 3.56 -1.59 -5.55
C GLY A 54 4.97 -1.20 -6.01
N ARG A 55 5.58 -0.22 -5.36
CA ARG A 55 6.99 0.13 -5.56
C ARG A 55 7.83 -0.36 -4.39
N PRO A 56 9.06 -0.88 -4.65
CA PRO A 56 9.94 -1.35 -3.59
C PRO A 56 10.26 -0.27 -2.56
N VAL A 57 10.19 -0.64 -1.29
CA VAL A 57 10.66 0.16 -0.16
C VAL A 57 11.96 -0.47 0.33
N THR A 58 13.05 0.29 0.29
CA THR A 58 14.41 -0.21 0.53
C THR A 58 15.03 0.26 1.85
N ASP A 59 14.38 1.20 2.54
CA ASP A 59 14.84 1.72 3.81
C ASP A 59 13.94 1.28 4.98
N GLU A 60 14.55 1.10 6.16
CA GLU A 60 13.86 0.62 7.37
C GLU A 60 12.72 1.54 7.81
N ARG A 61 12.94 2.86 7.75
CA ARG A 61 11.95 3.85 8.14
C ARG A 61 10.72 3.78 7.23
N GLY A 62 10.92 3.72 5.92
CA GLY A 62 9.84 3.58 4.94
C GLY A 62 9.06 2.28 5.12
N MET A 63 9.75 1.17 5.37
CA MET A 63 9.12 -0.12 5.63
C MET A 63 8.33 -0.11 6.94
N PHE A 64 8.87 0.50 8.00
CA PHE A 64 8.17 0.66 9.27
C PHE A 64 6.96 1.60 9.15
N GLU A 65 7.05 2.68 8.34
CA GLU A 65 5.90 3.52 8.01
C GLU A 65 4.82 2.70 7.29
N ALA A 66 5.16 1.96 6.23
CA ALA A 66 4.21 1.17 5.47
C ALA A 66 3.49 0.14 6.37
N LEU A 67 4.23 -0.63 7.19
CA LEU A 67 3.67 -1.58 8.14
C LEU A 67 2.75 -0.90 9.17
N SER A 68 3.13 0.28 9.67
CA SER A 68 2.34 1.02 10.65
C SER A 68 1.03 1.53 10.04
N LEU A 69 1.06 2.03 8.81
CA LEU A 69 -0.14 2.50 8.10
C LEU A 69 -1.11 1.35 7.83
N GLU A 70 -0.63 0.16 7.46
CA GLU A 70 -1.45 -1.04 7.33
C GLU A 70 -2.06 -1.49 8.67
N ALA A 71 -1.32 -1.37 9.76
CA ALA A 71 -1.87 -1.61 11.11
C ALA A 71 -2.98 -0.60 11.45
N PHE A 72 -2.83 0.67 11.09
CA PHE A 72 -3.88 1.69 11.24
C PHE A 72 -5.07 1.43 10.33
N GLN A 73 -4.89 0.83 9.16
CA GLN A 73 -5.97 0.52 8.24
C GLN A 73 -6.93 -0.56 8.79
N ALA A 74 -6.50 -1.47 9.66
CA ALA A 74 -7.34 -2.55 10.16
C ALA A 74 -8.73 -2.06 10.59
N GLY A 75 -9.77 -2.46 9.86
CA GLY A 75 -11.17 -2.05 10.08
C GLY A 75 -11.53 -0.67 9.54
N LEU A 76 -10.67 -0.01 8.74
CA LEU A 76 -10.91 1.29 8.11
C LEU A 76 -10.70 1.24 6.60
N ALA A 77 -11.28 2.18 5.87
CA ALA A 77 -10.96 2.40 4.46
C ALA A 77 -9.57 3.01 4.31
N TRP A 78 -8.80 2.57 3.30
CA TRP A 78 -7.45 3.09 3.02
C TRP A 78 -7.44 4.61 2.84
N ALA A 79 -8.41 5.18 2.12
CA ALA A 79 -8.57 6.62 1.97
C ALA A 79 -8.62 7.38 3.30
N THR A 80 -9.13 6.76 4.38
CA THR A 80 -9.13 7.38 5.72
C THR A 80 -7.73 7.46 6.30
N VAL A 81 -6.92 6.41 6.11
CA VAL A 81 -5.53 6.36 6.57
C VAL A 81 -4.67 7.34 5.77
N LEU A 82 -4.82 7.32 4.45
CA LEU A 82 -4.05 8.15 3.53
C LEU A 82 -4.25 9.65 3.83
N ARG A 83 -5.49 10.12 3.96
CA ARG A 83 -5.81 11.50 4.35
C ARG A 83 -5.21 11.92 5.70
N LYS A 84 -4.96 10.98 6.59
CA LYS A 84 -4.35 11.23 7.90
C LYS A 84 -2.84 10.97 7.93
N ARG A 85 -2.25 10.53 6.82
CA ARG A 85 -0.83 10.13 6.74
C ARG A 85 0.12 11.25 7.15
N ALA A 86 -0.13 12.48 6.70
CA ALA A 86 0.71 13.61 7.08
C ALA A 86 0.68 13.88 8.60
N ALA A 87 -0.51 13.82 9.22
CA ALA A 87 -0.67 13.96 10.66
C ALA A 87 -0.04 12.78 11.42
N LEU A 88 -0.19 11.54 10.90
CA LEU A 88 0.46 10.36 11.46
C LEU A 88 1.99 10.47 11.40
N ARG A 89 2.56 10.93 10.27
CA ARG A 89 4.00 11.19 10.15
C ARG A 89 4.50 12.20 11.19
N ALA A 90 3.80 13.32 11.35
CA ALA A 90 4.16 14.32 12.35
C ALA A 90 4.06 13.75 13.78
N ALA A 91 2.98 13.05 14.09
CA ALA A 91 2.70 12.47 15.40
C ALA A 91 3.69 11.37 15.81
N PHE A 92 4.10 10.53 14.86
CA PHE A 92 5.05 9.44 15.06
C PHE A 92 6.48 9.78 14.61
N LEU A 93 6.87 11.08 14.67
CA LEU A 93 8.25 11.54 14.48
C LEU A 93 8.83 11.02 13.14
N ASN A 94 8.04 11.16 12.08
CA ASN A 94 8.32 10.69 10.73
C ASN A 94 8.58 9.18 10.64
N PHE A 95 7.98 8.42 11.53
CA PHE A 95 8.17 6.95 11.65
C PHE A 95 9.64 6.52 11.79
N GLU A 96 10.46 7.36 12.44
CA GLU A 96 11.82 6.98 12.80
C GLU A 96 11.77 5.96 13.95
N PRO A 97 12.14 4.67 13.75
CA PRO A 97 11.88 3.63 14.74
C PRO A 97 12.44 3.93 16.12
N ALA A 98 13.68 4.46 16.19
CA ALA A 98 14.30 4.80 17.48
C ALA A 98 13.55 5.89 18.24
N LYS A 99 13.00 6.89 17.53
CA LYS A 99 12.23 7.96 18.14
C LYS A 99 10.83 7.49 18.56
N VAL A 100 10.19 6.68 17.72
CA VAL A 100 8.86 6.12 18.00
C VAL A 100 8.91 5.16 19.21
N ALA A 101 9.94 4.31 19.31
CA ALA A 101 10.11 3.40 20.43
C ALA A 101 10.32 4.11 21.77
N ALA A 102 10.78 5.36 21.76
CA ALA A 102 10.99 6.19 22.95
C ALA A 102 9.73 6.94 23.42
N LEU A 103 8.60 6.85 22.71
CA LEU A 103 7.34 7.48 23.10
C LEU A 103 6.80 6.86 24.39
N THR A 104 6.31 7.71 25.29
CA THR A 104 5.84 7.38 26.64
C THR A 104 4.32 7.26 26.72
N ASP A 105 3.80 6.82 27.87
CA ASP A 105 2.36 6.83 28.16
C ASP A 105 1.75 8.24 28.08
N GLN A 106 2.51 9.28 28.41
CA GLN A 106 2.07 10.67 28.26
C GLN A 106 1.88 11.02 26.78
N ASP A 107 2.78 10.53 25.91
CA ASP A 107 2.64 10.70 24.46
C ASP A 107 1.43 9.94 23.94
N VAL A 108 1.19 8.70 24.41
CA VAL A 108 -0.01 7.94 24.04
C VAL A 108 -1.28 8.72 24.38
N ALA A 109 -1.35 9.32 25.58
CA ALA A 109 -2.51 10.13 25.98
C ALA A 109 -2.68 11.35 25.07
N ARG A 110 -1.60 12.05 24.73
CA ARG A 110 -1.58 13.18 23.79
C ARG A 110 -2.05 12.77 22.40
N LEU A 111 -1.51 11.68 21.85
CA LEU A 111 -1.86 11.17 20.50
C LEU A 111 -3.33 10.72 20.44
N LYS A 112 -3.85 10.12 21.51
CA LYS A 112 -5.26 9.72 21.60
C LYS A 112 -6.21 10.90 21.65
N ALA A 113 -5.78 12.04 22.16
CA ALA A 113 -6.57 13.26 22.24
C ALA A 113 -6.59 14.06 20.92
N ASP A 114 -5.65 13.82 20.02
CA ASP A 114 -5.51 14.56 18.77
C ASP A 114 -6.60 14.19 17.75
N PRO A 115 -7.53 15.11 17.37
CA PRO A 115 -8.57 14.84 16.38
C PRO A 115 -8.03 14.65 14.95
N GLY A 116 -6.80 15.09 14.68
CA GLY A 116 -6.11 14.85 13.40
C GLY A 116 -5.76 13.39 13.17
N LEU A 117 -5.71 12.57 14.23
CA LEU A 117 -5.26 11.20 14.18
C LEU A 117 -6.41 10.16 14.17
N ILE A 118 -6.03 8.90 13.93
CA ILE A 118 -6.87 7.74 14.18
C ILE A 118 -6.72 7.40 15.68
N ARG A 119 -7.68 7.88 16.49
CA ARG A 119 -7.65 7.85 17.96
C ARG A 119 -7.95 6.48 18.55
N HIS A 120 -7.18 5.47 18.15
CA HIS A 120 -7.32 4.09 18.62
C HIS A 120 -6.12 3.72 19.46
N GLU A 121 -6.25 3.74 20.79
CA GLU A 121 -5.15 3.55 21.73
C GLU A 121 -4.34 2.27 21.49
N ALA A 122 -5.01 1.15 21.23
CA ALA A 122 -4.30 -0.11 21.00
C ALA A 122 -3.42 -0.06 19.74
N LYS A 123 -3.82 0.67 18.68
CA LYS A 123 -3.00 0.87 17.48
C LYS A 123 -1.84 1.81 17.73
N ILE A 124 -2.04 2.88 18.51
CA ILE A 124 -0.97 3.79 18.93
C ILE A 124 0.09 3.03 19.72
N ARG A 125 -0.32 2.27 20.73
CA ARG A 125 0.59 1.44 21.54
C ARG A 125 1.28 0.36 20.71
N ALA A 126 0.56 -0.24 19.76
CA ALA A 126 1.14 -1.23 18.85
C ALA A 126 2.23 -0.61 17.96
N THR A 127 2.04 0.61 17.46
CA THR A 127 3.07 1.30 16.67
C THR A 127 4.34 1.52 17.49
N ILE A 128 4.20 1.90 18.76
CA ILE A 128 5.35 2.06 19.68
C ILE A 128 6.06 0.73 19.92
N SER A 129 5.31 -0.34 20.26
CA SER A 129 5.90 -1.67 20.47
C SER A 129 6.52 -2.25 19.19
N ASN A 130 5.91 -2.02 18.04
CA ASN A 130 6.45 -2.45 16.75
C ASN A 130 7.75 -1.72 16.40
N ALA A 131 7.89 -0.44 16.82
CA ALA A 131 9.15 0.29 16.67
C ALA A 131 10.28 -0.37 17.47
N ALA A 132 10.03 -0.74 18.72
CA ALA A 132 11.01 -1.46 19.54
C ALA A 132 11.37 -2.83 18.91
N ALA A 133 10.38 -3.57 18.41
CA ALA A 133 10.60 -4.82 17.71
C ALA A 133 11.40 -4.63 16.41
N THR A 134 11.18 -3.53 15.68
CA THR A 134 11.97 -3.17 14.49
C THR A 134 13.45 -2.95 14.84
N LEU A 135 13.72 -2.28 15.96
CA LEU A 135 15.10 -2.09 16.41
C LEU A 135 15.78 -3.42 16.79
N ALA A 136 15.07 -4.32 17.45
CA ALA A 136 15.58 -5.64 17.81
C ALA A 136 15.89 -6.48 16.56
N LEU A 137 15.08 -6.37 15.49
CA LEU A 137 15.30 -7.07 14.23
C LEU A 137 16.61 -6.70 13.52
N ARG A 138 17.25 -5.58 13.86
CA ARG A 138 18.55 -5.19 13.25
C ARG A 138 19.63 -6.24 13.45
N GLU A 139 19.58 -7.00 14.54
CA GLU A 139 20.50 -8.11 14.81
C GLU A 139 20.23 -9.35 13.96
N GLU A 140 19.05 -9.42 13.31
CA GLU A 140 18.59 -10.51 12.45
C GLU A 140 18.52 -10.10 10.96
N GLY A 141 19.16 -9.01 10.54
CA GLY A 141 19.12 -8.48 9.17
C GLY A 141 18.16 -7.33 8.97
N GLY A 142 17.25 -7.06 9.92
CA GLY A 142 16.36 -5.92 9.91
C GLY A 142 14.99 -6.17 9.25
N LEU A 143 14.10 -5.20 9.42
CA LEU A 143 12.71 -5.31 8.98
C LEU A 143 12.59 -5.44 7.45
N VAL A 144 13.42 -4.74 6.68
CA VAL A 144 13.39 -4.78 5.21
C VAL A 144 13.73 -6.17 4.70
N GLU A 145 14.80 -6.80 5.23
CA GLU A 145 15.21 -8.14 4.83
C GLU A 145 14.15 -9.18 5.19
N LEU A 146 13.60 -9.10 6.41
CA LEU A 146 12.52 -9.99 6.83
C LEU A 146 11.32 -9.90 5.91
N VAL A 147 10.83 -8.69 5.59
CA VAL A 147 9.67 -8.51 4.69
C VAL A 147 9.99 -9.02 3.29
N ASN A 148 11.18 -8.72 2.75
CA ASN A 148 11.60 -9.16 1.42
C ASN A 148 11.73 -10.70 1.32
N SER A 149 12.05 -11.40 2.40
CA SER A 149 12.14 -12.87 2.40
C SER A 149 10.80 -13.57 2.14
N PHE A 150 9.69 -12.83 2.24
CA PHE A 150 8.34 -13.28 1.91
C PHE A 150 7.83 -12.74 0.57
N ALA A 151 8.72 -12.33 -0.34
CA ALA A 151 8.31 -11.94 -1.68
C ALA A 151 7.62 -13.11 -2.39
N ALA A 152 6.47 -12.85 -3.00
CA ALA A 152 5.80 -13.84 -3.82
C ALA A 152 6.66 -14.20 -5.04
N PRO A 153 6.67 -15.47 -5.49
CA PRO A 153 7.35 -15.85 -6.72
C PRO A 153 6.87 -14.99 -7.89
N PRO A 154 7.74 -14.67 -8.86
CA PRO A 154 7.31 -14.00 -10.08
C PRO A 154 6.14 -14.75 -10.72
N ASP A 155 5.03 -14.08 -10.88
CA ASP A 155 3.82 -14.68 -11.42
C ASP A 155 3.98 -14.87 -12.93
N SER A 156 4.13 -16.11 -13.38
CA SER A 156 4.30 -16.47 -14.79
C SER A 156 2.98 -16.66 -15.55
N GLY A 157 1.84 -16.43 -14.89
CA GLY A 157 0.51 -16.68 -15.44
C GLY A 157 -0.36 -15.45 -15.64
N PRO A 158 -1.39 -15.52 -16.51
CA PRO A 158 -2.35 -14.44 -16.66
C PRO A 158 -3.04 -14.16 -15.32
N ALA A 159 -3.36 -12.88 -15.08
CA ALA A 159 -4.09 -12.46 -13.88
C ALA A 159 -5.42 -13.24 -13.80
N ASP A 160 -5.48 -14.22 -12.92
CA ASP A 160 -6.67 -15.01 -12.67
C ASP A 160 -7.66 -14.18 -11.83
N ALA A 161 -8.94 -14.17 -12.23
CA ALA A 161 -10.00 -13.48 -11.49
C ALA A 161 -10.06 -13.90 -9.99
N ALA A 162 -9.68 -15.15 -9.68
CA ALA A 162 -9.57 -15.65 -8.31
C ALA A 162 -8.45 -14.96 -7.52
N ARG A 163 -7.40 -14.45 -8.17
CA ARG A 163 -6.28 -13.75 -7.53
C ARG A 163 -6.62 -12.32 -7.16
N GLN A 164 -7.46 -11.66 -7.95
CA GLN A 164 -7.87 -10.26 -7.73
C GLN A 164 -8.71 -10.06 -6.46
N HIS A 165 -9.32 -11.13 -5.94
CA HIS A 165 -10.12 -11.11 -4.71
C HIS A 165 -9.38 -11.70 -3.51
N ARG A 166 -8.10 -12.07 -3.66
CA ARG A 166 -7.33 -12.58 -2.52
C ARG A 166 -7.05 -11.48 -1.53
N THR A 167 -7.28 -11.80 -0.27
CA THR A 167 -6.91 -10.93 0.87
C THR A 167 -5.82 -11.57 1.73
N ARG A 168 -5.31 -12.74 1.30
CA ARG A 168 -4.27 -13.53 1.98
C ARG A 168 -3.51 -14.39 0.97
N SER A 169 -2.29 -14.73 1.32
CA SER A 169 -1.46 -15.70 0.61
C SER A 169 -0.58 -16.46 1.60
N PRO A 170 0.04 -17.59 1.21
CA PRO A 170 1.01 -18.28 2.05
C PRO A 170 2.12 -17.36 2.55
N GLU A 171 2.62 -16.47 1.70
CA GLU A 171 3.66 -15.48 2.04
C GLU A 171 3.16 -14.51 3.11
N SER A 172 1.93 -13.98 2.98
CA SER A 172 1.36 -13.08 3.97
C SER A 172 1.04 -13.76 5.30
N GLU A 173 0.68 -15.04 5.28
CA GLU A 173 0.49 -15.85 6.47
C GLU A 173 1.82 -16.13 7.19
N GLY A 174 2.85 -16.48 6.40
CA GLY A 174 4.22 -16.67 6.90
C GLY A 174 4.80 -15.40 7.51
N LEU A 175 4.70 -14.26 6.78
CA LEU A 175 5.15 -12.97 7.28
C LEU A 175 4.43 -12.56 8.57
N ALA A 176 3.10 -12.75 8.62
CA ALA A 176 2.31 -12.46 9.81
C ALA A 176 2.75 -13.30 11.02
N ALA A 177 3.06 -14.57 10.81
CA ALA A 177 3.59 -15.44 11.87
C ALA A 177 4.97 -14.98 12.33
N ALA A 178 5.91 -14.78 11.41
CA ALA A 178 7.28 -14.37 11.70
C ALA A 178 7.35 -13.02 12.47
N LEU A 179 6.50 -12.06 12.09
CA LEU A 179 6.42 -10.78 12.79
C LEU A 179 5.82 -10.91 14.20
N ARG A 180 4.77 -11.75 14.38
CA ARG A 180 4.18 -11.99 15.70
C ARG A 180 5.16 -12.65 16.67
N GLU A 181 5.93 -13.63 16.22
CA GLU A 181 6.98 -14.28 16.99
C GLU A 181 8.01 -13.26 17.52
N ARG A 182 8.22 -12.17 16.78
CA ARG A 182 9.11 -11.06 17.13
C ARG A 182 8.42 -9.92 17.87
N GLY A 183 7.20 -10.15 18.36
CA GLY A 183 6.47 -9.21 19.20
C GLY A 183 5.70 -8.12 18.46
N PHE A 184 5.65 -8.14 17.13
CA PHE A 184 4.82 -7.19 16.37
C PHE A 184 3.33 -7.43 16.60
N ARG A 185 2.57 -6.34 16.60
CA ARG A 185 1.12 -6.32 16.81
C ARG A 185 0.39 -5.72 15.61
N PHE A 186 -0.88 -6.07 15.44
CA PHE A 186 -1.71 -5.68 14.29
C PHE A 186 -1.14 -6.11 12.94
N VAL A 187 -0.40 -7.20 12.93
CA VAL A 187 0.22 -7.80 11.74
C VAL A 187 -0.53 -9.10 11.35
N GLY A 188 -1.85 -8.98 11.12
CA GLY A 188 -2.65 -10.09 10.62
C GLY A 188 -2.34 -10.42 9.15
N PRO A 189 -2.62 -11.66 8.67
CA PRO A 189 -2.34 -12.06 7.29
C PRO A 189 -2.93 -11.12 6.23
N THR A 190 -4.13 -10.58 6.47
CA THR A 190 -4.78 -9.64 5.54
C THR A 190 -4.00 -8.32 5.44
N ASN A 191 -3.55 -7.78 6.59
CA ASN A 191 -2.74 -6.55 6.59
C ASN A 191 -1.37 -6.80 5.97
N MET A 192 -0.79 -7.97 6.20
CA MET A 192 0.51 -8.31 5.61
C MET A 192 0.42 -8.58 4.11
N TYR A 193 -0.73 -9.09 3.62
CA TYR A 193 -0.97 -9.17 2.19
C TYR A 193 -1.03 -7.78 1.54
N ALA A 194 -1.76 -6.85 2.15
CA ALA A 194 -1.82 -5.46 1.71
C ALA A 194 -0.43 -4.79 1.75
N LEU A 195 0.36 -5.02 2.81
CA LEU A 195 1.75 -4.56 2.89
C LEU A 195 2.59 -5.09 1.73
N LEU A 196 2.57 -6.41 1.48
CA LEU A 196 3.34 -7.02 0.38
C LEU A 196 2.96 -6.44 -0.98
N GLN A 197 1.66 -6.17 -1.22
CA GLN A 197 1.21 -5.48 -2.43
C GLN A 197 1.71 -4.03 -2.48
N ALA A 198 1.59 -3.30 -1.37
CA ALA A 198 1.98 -1.90 -1.30
C ALA A 198 3.47 -1.69 -1.58
N VAL A 199 4.33 -2.63 -1.13
CA VAL A 199 5.79 -2.56 -1.35
C VAL A 199 6.28 -3.36 -2.56
N GLY A 200 5.36 -3.85 -3.41
CA GLY A 200 5.71 -4.51 -4.68
C GLY A 200 6.20 -5.95 -4.56
N LEU A 201 5.94 -6.62 -3.45
CA LEU A 201 6.37 -8.00 -3.17
C LEU A 201 5.26 -9.05 -3.38
N ALA A 202 4.05 -8.64 -3.71
CA ALA A 202 2.94 -9.50 -4.09
C ALA A 202 2.27 -9.00 -5.38
N PRO A 203 1.57 -9.86 -6.14
CA PRO A 203 0.86 -9.47 -7.35
C PRO A 203 -0.16 -8.34 -7.10
N ARG A 204 -0.25 -7.46 -8.08
CA ARG A 204 -1.18 -6.32 -8.11
C ARG A 204 -2.56 -6.70 -8.62
#